data_9bf9cb76cb53ef40a05294ea20b0b06c
#
_entry.id   9bf9cb76cb53ef40a05294ea20b0b06c
#
_cell.length_a   1.000
_cell.length_b   1.000
_cell.length_c   1.000
_cell.angle_alpha   90.00
_cell.angle_beta   90.00
_cell.angle_gamma   90.00
#
_symmetry.space_group_name_H-M   'P 1'
#
loop_
_entity.id
_entity.type
_entity.pdbx_description
1 polymer ?
#
loop_
_entity_poly.entity_id
_entity_poly.type
_entity_poly.pdbx_seq_one_letter_code
_entity_poly.pdbx_strand_id
1 'polypeptide(L)'
;LVSNSMVAVQGTAIGEKGPSFRRSIGLLSAPEERLGHAAAPNMSLIENALITGIERISLQNKGFLDWKKTQVFAEQIISRFDVRTNSATNAARSLSGGNLQKFVIGREVVQNPQILVVNQPTWGVDAAAAAAIRQALFDLAGNGSAVIVISQDLDELLEISDRFAALNVGEL
;
A
#
# COMPACT_ATOMS: atom_id res chain seq x y z
N LEU A 1 7.58 -22.34 6.50
CA LEU A 1 8.12 -21.15 7.16
C LEU A 1 9.46 -20.82 6.52
N VAL A 2 9.61 -19.62 5.99
CA VAL A 2 10.87 -19.13 5.41
C VAL A 2 11.83 -18.84 6.57
N SER A 3 13.07 -19.34 6.50
CA SER A 3 14.04 -19.08 7.56
C SER A 3 14.35 -17.59 7.67
N ASN A 4 14.69 -17.12 8.87
CA ASN A 4 14.93 -15.70 9.15
C ASN A 4 16.01 -15.08 8.23
N SER A 5 17.01 -15.88 7.85
CA SER A 5 18.13 -15.46 6.99
C SER A 5 17.76 -15.32 5.51
N MET A 6 16.66 -15.91 5.05
CA MET A 6 16.27 -15.90 3.63
C MET A 6 15.65 -14.59 3.17
N VAL A 7 15.15 -13.77 4.09
CA VAL A 7 14.58 -12.45 3.77
C VAL A 7 15.32 -11.39 4.57
N ALA A 8 16.00 -10.51 3.86
CA ALA A 8 16.71 -9.39 4.48
C ALA A 8 16.36 -8.08 3.78
N VAL A 9 16.31 -7.01 4.56
CA VAL A 9 16.16 -5.62 4.09
C VAL A 9 17.34 -4.82 4.61
N GLN A 10 18.12 -4.22 3.70
CA GLN A 10 19.33 -3.45 4.04
C GLN A 10 20.28 -4.20 4.98
N GLY A 11 20.49 -5.49 4.72
CA GLY A 11 21.35 -6.36 5.55
C GLY A 11 20.71 -6.86 6.85
N THR A 12 19.53 -6.39 7.22
CA THR A 12 18.79 -6.84 8.42
C THR A 12 17.90 -8.02 8.08
N ALA A 13 18.12 -9.18 8.71
CA ALA A 13 17.27 -10.35 8.55
C ALA A 13 15.87 -10.10 9.16
N ILE A 14 14.83 -10.30 8.36
CA ILE A 14 13.45 -9.99 8.73
C ILE A 14 12.45 -11.14 8.55
N GLY A 15 12.94 -12.34 8.19
CA GLY A 15 12.07 -13.48 7.87
C GLY A 15 11.03 -13.81 8.95
N GLU A 16 11.41 -13.70 10.22
CA GLU A 16 10.54 -13.96 11.38
C GLU A 16 9.96 -12.70 12.02
N LYS A 17 10.27 -11.51 11.50
CA LYS A 17 9.76 -10.25 12.06
C LYS A 17 8.31 -10.03 11.68
N GLY A 18 7.50 -9.60 12.66
CA GLY A 18 6.08 -9.28 12.47
C GLY A 18 5.84 -8.03 11.61
N PRO A 19 4.57 -7.79 11.23
CA PRO A 19 4.19 -6.67 10.36
C PRO A 19 4.61 -5.29 10.89
N SER A 20 4.43 -5.02 12.18
CA SER A 20 4.81 -3.73 12.78
C SER A 20 6.29 -3.42 12.60
N PHE A 21 7.17 -4.41 12.86
CA PHE A 21 8.61 -4.24 12.64
C PHE A 21 8.92 -3.98 11.16
N ARG A 22 8.31 -4.75 10.24
CA ARG A 22 8.51 -4.55 8.80
C ARG A 22 8.08 -3.17 8.35
N ARG A 23 6.94 -2.69 8.85
CA ARG A 23 6.47 -1.33 8.57
C ARG A 23 7.39 -0.27 9.14
N SER A 24 7.91 -0.44 10.37
CA SER A 24 8.81 0.55 11.00
C SER A 24 10.10 0.76 10.23
N ILE A 25 10.64 -0.29 9.57
CA ILE A 25 11.82 -0.19 8.70
C ILE A 25 11.49 0.24 7.26
N GLY A 26 10.25 0.61 6.97
CA GLY A 26 9.84 1.11 5.67
C GLY A 26 9.46 0.07 4.63
N LEU A 27 9.28 -1.21 5.02
CA LEU A 27 8.72 -2.23 4.14
C LEU A 27 7.20 -2.24 4.26
N LEU A 28 6.52 -1.71 3.25
CA LEU A 28 5.06 -1.65 3.19
C LEU A 28 4.54 -2.58 2.09
N SER A 29 3.25 -2.95 2.19
CA SER A 29 2.63 -3.81 1.19
C SER A 29 1.15 -3.49 0.99
N ALA A 30 0.69 -3.68 -0.24
CA ALA A 30 -0.72 -3.68 -0.61
C ALA A 30 -1.06 -5.05 -1.22
N PRO A 31 -1.80 -5.91 -0.52
CA PRO A 31 -2.20 -7.22 -1.02
C PRO A 31 -3.30 -7.09 -2.08
N GLU A 32 -3.50 -8.14 -2.86
CA GLU A 32 -4.54 -8.22 -3.89
C GLU A 32 -5.95 -8.13 -3.28
N GLU A 33 -6.19 -8.85 -2.18
CA GLU A 33 -7.49 -8.84 -1.51
C GLU A 33 -7.67 -7.56 -0.71
N ARG A 34 -8.60 -6.71 -1.18
CA ARG A 34 -8.81 -5.36 -0.67
C ARG A 34 -9.53 -5.34 0.66
N LEU A 35 -10.69 -6.03 0.73
CA LEU A 35 -11.50 -6.09 1.95
C LEU A 35 -11.11 -7.30 2.79
N GLY A 36 -10.86 -7.08 4.06
CA GLY A 36 -10.43 -8.12 5.00
C GLY A 36 -8.93 -8.23 5.16
N HIS A 37 -8.15 -8.07 4.08
CA HIS A 37 -6.68 -8.11 4.14
C HIS A 37 -6.05 -6.70 4.05
N ALA A 38 -6.36 -5.93 3.00
CA ALA A 38 -5.79 -4.60 2.84
C ALA A 38 -6.53 -3.53 3.67
N ALA A 39 -7.85 -3.65 3.81
CA ALA A 39 -8.69 -2.73 4.56
C ALA A 39 -9.70 -3.47 5.43
N ALA A 40 -9.93 -2.98 6.64
CA ALA A 40 -10.98 -3.45 7.53
C ALA A 40 -12.35 -2.95 7.03
N PRO A 41 -13.27 -3.86 6.61
CA PRO A 41 -14.47 -3.46 5.85
C PRO A 41 -15.39 -2.51 6.60
N ASN A 42 -15.56 -2.72 7.90
CA ASN A 42 -16.50 -1.97 8.74
C ASN A 42 -15.91 -0.71 9.38
N MET A 43 -14.60 -0.52 9.26
CA MET A 43 -13.92 0.67 9.76
C MET A 43 -13.98 1.79 8.73
N SER A 44 -14.01 3.04 9.19
CA SER A 44 -13.93 4.22 8.36
C SER A 44 -12.59 4.31 7.61
N LEU A 45 -12.50 5.16 6.59
CA LEU A 45 -11.24 5.42 5.90
C LEU A 45 -10.22 6.06 6.84
N ILE A 46 -10.68 6.89 7.80
CA ILE A 46 -9.82 7.47 8.85
C ILE A 46 -9.18 6.34 9.70
N GLU A 47 -9.99 5.41 10.19
CA GLU A 47 -9.49 4.29 10.99
C GLU A 47 -8.59 3.35 10.18
N ASN A 48 -8.94 3.09 8.92
CA ASN A 48 -8.08 2.32 8.01
C ASN A 48 -6.73 3.02 7.73
N ALA A 49 -6.70 4.34 7.66
CA ALA A 49 -5.47 5.11 7.54
C ALA A 49 -4.65 5.05 8.84
N LEU A 50 -5.32 5.12 10.01
CA LEU A 50 -4.69 5.01 11.32
C LEU A 50 -3.90 3.71 11.48
N ILE A 51 -4.55 2.55 11.22
CA ILE A 51 -3.97 1.22 11.44
C ILE A 51 -2.60 1.08 10.76
N THR A 52 -2.44 1.62 9.57
CA THR A 52 -1.22 1.45 8.80
C THR A 52 -0.24 2.59 8.96
N GLY A 53 -0.71 3.78 9.38
CA GLY A 53 0.09 4.99 9.51
C GLY A 53 0.55 5.32 10.94
N ILE A 54 0.07 4.59 11.95
CA ILE A 54 0.22 4.97 13.36
C ILE A 54 1.67 5.30 13.77
N GLU A 55 2.62 4.47 13.39
CA GLU A 55 4.03 4.67 13.73
C GLU A 55 4.72 5.60 12.74
N ARG A 56 4.60 5.33 11.44
CA ARG A 56 5.35 6.04 10.39
C ARG A 56 4.93 7.50 10.23
N ILE A 57 3.65 7.81 10.39
CA ILE A 57 3.11 9.17 10.32
C ILE A 57 3.01 9.80 11.70
N SER A 58 3.40 9.06 12.75
CA SER A 58 3.32 9.53 14.16
C SER A 58 1.90 10.00 14.50
N LEU A 59 0.91 9.10 14.28
CA LEU A 59 -0.51 9.39 14.55
C LEU A 59 -0.88 9.17 16.02
N GLN A 60 0.12 9.03 16.88
CA GLN A 60 -0.05 8.97 18.33
C GLN A 60 0.95 9.90 19.01
N ASN A 61 0.54 10.43 20.17
CA ASN A 61 1.39 11.23 21.04
C ASN A 61 1.21 10.78 22.49
N LYS A 62 2.30 10.38 23.16
CA LYS A 62 2.30 9.89 24.56
C LYS A 62 1.23 8.83 24.85
N GLY A 63 1.01 7.91 23.88
CA GLY A 63 0.02 6.83 24.01
C GLY A 63 -1.42 7.20 23.62
N PHE A 64 -1.70 8.47 23.31
CA PHE A 64 -3.02 8.91 22.84
C PHE A 64 -3.02 9.06 21.32
N LEU A 65 -4.12 8.62 20.67
CA LEU A 65 -4.31 8.77 19.22
C LEU A 65 -4.60 10.22 18.85
N ASP A 66 -3.92 10.73 17.84
CA ASP A 66 -4.18 12.05 17.26
C ASP A 66 -5.20 11.92 16.12
N TRP A 67 -6.47 11.97 16.48
CA TRP A 67 -7.57 11.84 15.52
C TRP A 67 -7.59 12.97 14.49
N LYS A 68 -7.20 14.19 14.87
CA LYS A 68 -7.14 15.31 13.95
C LYS A 68 -6.08 15.08 12.86
N LYS A 69 -4.89 14.66 13.28
CA LYS A 69 -3.79 14.32 12.34
C LYS A 69 -4.16 13.11 11.48
N THR A 70 -4.84 12.12 12.06
CA THR A 70 -5.32 10.93 11.34
C THR A 70 -6.33 11.30 10.26
N GLN A 71 -7.26 12.19 10.56
CA GLN A 71 -8.23 12.69 9.60
C GLN A 71 -7.55 13.41 8.45
N VAL A 72 -6.62 14.33 8.75
CA VAL A 72 -5.84 15.04 7.71
C VAL A 72 -5.10 14.06 6.82
N PHE A 73 -4.50 13.02 7.40
CA PHE A 73 -3.80 11.99 6.65
C PHE A 73 -4.76 11.21 5.72
N ALA A 74 -5.94 10.81 6.19
CA ALA A 74 -6.95 10.15 5.36
C ALA A 74 -7.46 11.06 4.23
N GLU A 75 -7.71 12.33 4.51
CA GLU A 75 -8.14 13.31 3.52
C GLU A 75 -7.06 13.57 2.46
N GLN A 76 -5.78 13.58 2.85
CA GLN A 76 -4.66 13.67 1.92
C GLN A 76 -4.63 12.49 0.94
N ILE A 77 -4.86 11.26 1.43
CA ILE A 77 -4.93 10.06 0.59
C ILE A 77 -6.10 10.19 -0.39
N ILE A 78 -7.29 10.55 0.11
CA ILE A 78 -8.51 10.70 -0.67
C ILE A 78 -8.32 11.73 -1.79
N SER A 79 -7.76 12.90 -1.47
CA SER A 79 -7.52 13.96 -2.43
C SER A 79 -6.45 13.60 -3.47
N ARG A 80 -5.30 13.08 -3.02
CA ARG A 80 -4.17 12.80 -3.92
C ARG A 80 -4.46 11.68 -4.92
N PHE A 81 -5.28 10.69 -4.53
CA PHE A 81 -5.63 9.55 -5.37
C PHE A 81 -7.02 9.64 -5.99
N ASP A 82 -7.67 10.79 -5.91
CA ASP A 82 -9.03 11.00 -6.42
C ASP A 82 -9.99 9.87 -5.99
N VAL A 83 -10.01 9.57 -4.69
CA VAL A 83 -10.91 8.55 -4.13
C VAL A 83 -12.32 9.14 -4.03
N ARG A 84 -13.24 8.63 -4.82
CA ARG A 84 -14.64 9.10 -4.81
C ARG A 84 -15.37 8.58 -3.58
N THR A 85 -15.55 9.45 -2.61
CA THR A 85 -16.29 9.20 -1.37
C THR A 85 -16.94 10.51 -0.90
N ASN A 86 -18.05 10.40 -0.17
CA ASN A 86 -18.72 11.57 0.40
C ASN A 86 -18.03 12.07 1.68
N SER A 87 -17.30 11.18 2.37
CA SER A 87 -16.61 11.50 3.62
C SER A 87 -15.51 10.48 3.93
N ALA A 88 -14.46 10.92 4.59
CA ALA A 88 -13.43 10.04 5.18
C ALA A 88 -13.98 9.18 6.35
N THR A 89 -15.14 9.52 6.89
CA THR A 89 -15.83 8.73 7.93
C THR A 89 -16.60 7.53 7.36
N ASN A 90 -16.73 7.42 6.04
CA ASN A 90 -17.41 6.29 5.43
C ASN A 90 -16.62 4.99 5.65
N ALA A 91 -17.35 3.89 5.87
CA ALA A 91 -16.76 2.57 5.99
C ALA A 91 -16.09 2.14 4.67
N ALA A 92 -14.95 1.45 4.75
CA ALA A 92 -14.20 1.00 3.57
C ALA A 92 -15.06 0.17 2.60
N ARG A 93 -15.97 -0.67 3.12
CA ARG A 93 -16.90 -1.48 2.32
C ARG A 93 -17.89 -0.67 1.47
N SER A 94 -18.10 0.61 1.76
CA SER A 94 -19.02 1.47 1.00
C SER A 94 -18.40 2.01 -0.30
N LEU A 95 -17.09 1.84 -0.49
CA LEU A 95 -16.41 2.26 -1.71
C LEU A 95 -16.60 1.24 -2.82
N SER A 96 -16.66 1.71 -4.07
CA SER A 96 -16.48 0.80 -5.22
C SER A 96 -15.08 0.18 -5.20
N GLY A 97 -14.93 -0.98 -5.84
CA GLY A 97 -13.65 -1.70 -5.88
C GLY A 97 -12.49 -0.83 -6.36
N GLY A 98 -12.70 -0.01 -7.41
CA GLY A 98 -11.68 0.89 -7.92
C GLY A 98 -11.32 2.02 -6.94
N ASN A 99 -12.30 2.60 -6.24
CA ASN A 99 -12.01 3.63 -5.24
C ASN A 99 -11.32 3.05 -3.99
N LEU A 100 -11.70 1.83 -3.59
CA LEU A 100 -11.00 1.15 -2.51
C LEU A 100 -9.55 0.84 -2.89
N GLN A 101 -9.30 0.41 -4.13
CA GLN A 101 -7.93 0.18 -4.63
C GLN A 101 -7.10 1.45 -4.59
N LYS A 102 -7.64 2.57 -5.11
CA LYS A 102 -6.97 3.88 -5.04
C LYS A 102 -6.64 4.27 -3.60
N PHE A 103 -7.57 4.06 -2.67
CA PHE A 103 -7.36 4.34 -1.25
C PHE A 103 -6.26 3.45 -0.65
N VAL A 104 -6.28 2.13 -0.90
CA VAL A 104 -5.31 1.18 -0.36
C VAL A 104 -3.91 1.48 -0.87
N ILE A 105 -3.73 1.64 -2.19
CA ILE A 105 -2.43 1.98 -2.78
C ILE A 105 -1.97 3.36 -2.31
N GLY A 106 -2.86 4.35 -2.37
CA GLY A 106 -2.56 5.72 -1.95
C GLY A 106 -2.10 5.81 -0.50
N ARG A 107 -2.73 5.05 0.38
CA ARG A 107 -2.39 4.98 1.80
C ARG A 107 -0.94 4.50 2.02
N GLU A 108 -0.49 3.53 1.26
CA GLU A 108 0.89 3.03 1.38
C GLU A 108 1.89 3.99 0.70
N VAL A 109 1.57 4.51 -0.48
CA VAL A 109 2.44 5.44 -1.23
C VAL A 109 2.67 6.76 -0.47
N VAL A 110 1.62 7.34 0.12
CA VAL A 110 1.73 8.62 0.86
C VAL A 110 2.64 8.51 2.08
N GLN A 111 2.85 7.32 2.62
CA GLN A 111 3.80 7.08 3.72
C GLN A 111 5.27 7.09 3.28
N ASN A 112 5.55 7.26 1.99
CA ASN A 112 6.89 7.30 1.43
C ASN A 112 7.76 6.10 1.90
N PRO A 113 7.37 4.86 1.57
CA PRO A 113 8.07 3.66 2.00
C PRO A 113 9.47 3.57 1.38
N GLN A 114 10.39 2.84 2.02
CA GLN A 114 11.66 2.46 1.41
C GLN A 114 11.47 1.32 0.41
N ILE A 115 10.59 0.38 0.74
CA ILE A 115 10.22 -0.74 -0.12
C ILE A 115 8.70 -0.85 -0.10
N LEU A 116 8.10 -0.90 -1.28
CA LEU A 116 6.67 -1.16 -1.45
C LEU A 116 6.47 -2.43 -2.27
N VAL A 117 5.73 -3.40 -1.71
CA VAL A 117 5.30 -4.60 -2.41
C VAL A 117 3.81 -4.45 -2.72
N VAL A 118 3.45 -4.46 -3.99
CA VAL A 118 2.05 -4.38 -4.43
C VAL A 118 1.67 -5.61 -5.24
N ASN A 119 0.51 -6.18 -4.93
CA ASN A 119 -0.03 -7.31 -5.66
C ASN A 119 -1.30 -6.89 -6.41
N GLN A 120 -1.32 -7.09 -7.74
CA GLN A 120 -2.42 -6.73 -8.64
C GLN A 120 -2.88 -5.27 -8.48
N PRO A 121 -1.98 -4.27 -8.60
CA PRO A 121 -2.28 -2.89 -8.21
C PRO A 121 -3.39 -2.26 -9.04
N THR A 122 -3.56 -2.65 -10.30
CA THR A 122 -4.56 -2.10 -11.23
C THR A 122 -5.76 -3.02 -11.46
N TRP A 123 -5.81 -4.18 -10.81
CA TRP A 123 -6.88 -5.13 -11.00
C TRP A 123 -8.26 -4.55 -10.64
N GLY A 124 -9.19 -4.61 -11.61
CA GLY A 124 -10.58 -4.20 -11.40
C GLY A 124 -10.76 -2.71 -11.15
N VAL A 125 -9.90 -1.88 -11.70
CA VAL A 125 -10.05 -0.42 -11.76
C VAL A 125 -10.24 0.03 -13.21
N ASP A 126 -10.80 1.21 -13.43
CA ASP A 126 -10.88 1.80 -14.77
C ASP A 126 -9.51 2.26 -15.28
N ALA A 127 -9.41 2.50 -16.60
CA ALA A 127 -8.14 2.84 -17.24
C ALA A 127 -7.49 4.13 -16.66
N ALA A 128 -8.31 5.13 -16.28
CA ALA A 128 -7.78 6.35 -15.70
C ALA A 128 -7.20 6.13 -14.31
N ALA A 129 -7.89 5.33 -13.47
CA ALA A 129 -7.39 4.94 -12.16
C ALA A 129 -6.13 4.06 -12.27
N ALA A 130 -6.10 3.12 -13.24
CA ALA A 130 -4.92 2.29 -13.50
C ALA A 130 -3.71 3.16 -13.87
N ALA A 131 -3.87 4.09 -14.79
CA ALA A 131 -2.81 5.02 -15.19
C ALA A 131 -2.30 5.87 -14.01
N ALA A 132 -3.21 6.38 -13.17
CA ALA A 132 -2.84 7.17 -11.99
C ALA A 132 -2.06 6.32 -10.95
N ILE A 133 -2.46 5.06 -10.74
CA ILE A 133 -1.76 4.14 -9.85
C ILE A 133 -0.36 3.84 -10.38
N ARG A 134 -0.22 3.48 -11.67
CA ARG A 134 1.08 3.22 -12.30
C ARG A 134 2.00 4.43 -12.20
N GLN A 135 1.49 5.63 -12.49
CA GLN A 135 2.28 6.87 -12.35
C GLN A 135 2.75 7.08 -10.90
N ALA A 136 1.88 6.85 -9.91
CA ALA A 136 2.26 6.99 -8.50
C ALA A 136 3.34 5.99 -8.07
N LEU A 137 3.32 4.75 -8.59
CA LEU A 137 4.37 3.74 -8.34
C LEU A 137 5.68 4.14 -9.04
N PHE A 138 5.60 4.65 -10.24
CA PHE A 138 6.75 5.15 -11.00
C PHE A 138 7.42 6.35 -10.31
N ASP A 139 6.63 7.34 -9.87
CA ASP A 139 7.12 8.48 -9.12
C ASP A 139 7.77 8.06 -7.79
N LEU A 140 7.18 7.06 -7.10
CA LEU A 140 7.72 6.52 -5.87
C LEU A 140 9.11 5.89 -6.10
N ALA A 141 9.27 5.10 -7.18
CA ALA A 141 10.54 4.52 -7.58
C ALA A 141 11.56 5.61 -7.96
N GLY A 142 11.14 6.62 -8.73
CA GLY A 142 11.97 7.77 -9.10
C GLY A 142 12.46 8.58 -7.89
N ASN A 143 11.74 8.54 -6.79
CA ASN A 143 12.13 9.16 -5.50
C ASN A 143 13.02 8.26 -4.63
N GLY A 144 13.50 7.12 -5.15
CA GLY A 144 14.46 6.24 -4.50
C GLY A 144 13.87 5.08 -3.70
N SER A 145 12.57 4.83 -3.78
CA SER A 145 11.94 3.65 -3.19
C SER A 145 12.14 2.44 -4.11
N ALA A 146 12.35 1.25 -3.53
CA ALA A 146 12.25 0.00 -4.27
C ALA A 146 10.78 -0.42 -4.36
N VAL A 147 10.28 -0.63 -5.59
CA VAL A 147 8.90 -1.07 -5.83
C VAL A 147 8.91 -2.47 -6.43
N ILE A 148 8.20 -3.40 -5.77
CA ILE A 148 8.00 -4.76 -6.28
C ILE A 148 6.53 -4.87 -6.67
N VAL A 149 6.28 -5.09 -7.96
CA VAL A 149 4.95 -5.29 -8.50
C VAL A 149 4.76 -6.77 -8.84
N ILE A 150 3.71 -7.36 -8.33
CA ILE A 150 3.26 -8.71 -8.65
C ILE A 150 1.98 -8.55 -9.46
N SER A 151 1.98 -8.98 -10.72
CA SER A 151 0.81 -8.90 -11.59
C SER A 151 0.77 -10.10 -12.54
N GLN A 152 -0.43 -10.46 -12.98
CA GLN A 152 -0.67 -11.41 -14.06
C GLN A 152 -0.76 -10.68 -15.42
N ASP A 153 -0.84 -9.37 -15.40
CA ASP A 153 -0.86 -8.52 -16.60
C ASP A 153 0.57 -8.24 -17.04
N LEU A 154 0.99 -8.94 -18.10
CA LEU A 154 2.32 -8.81 -18.65
C LEU A 154 2.58 -7.42 -19.25
N ASP A 155 1.56 -6.85 -19.90
CA ASP A 155 1.70 -5.53 -20.54
C ASP A 155 1.91 -4.46 -19.46
N GLU A 156 1.17 -4.55 -18.34
CA GLU A 156 1.40 -3.69 -17.18
C GLU A 156 2.85 -3.79 -16.67
N LEU A 157 3.34 -5.01 -16.47
CA LEU A 157 4.69 -5.23 -15.93
C LEU A 157 5.78 -4.70 -16.87
N LEU A 158 5.63 -4.90 -18.19
CA LEU A 158 6.59 -4.39 -19.17
C LEU A 158 6.57 -2.85 -19.29
N GLU A 159 5.43 -2.22 -19.01
CA GLU A 159 5.29 -0.77 -19.04
C GLU A 159 6.00 -0.08 -17.87
N ILE A 160 5.96 -0.69 -16.66
CA ILE A 160 6.37 0.01 -15.43
C ILE A 160 7.66 -0.52 -14.78
N SER A 161 8.25 -1.64 -15.26
CA SER A 161 9.36 -2.27 -14.55
C SER A 161 10.71 -2.10 -15.27
N ASP A 162 11.75 -1.79 -14.50
CA ASP A 162 13.14 -1.81 -14.94
C ASP A 162 13.70 -3.24 -15.05
N ARG A 163 13.13 -4.17 -14.26
CA ARG A 163 13.54 -5.58 -14.20
C ARG A 163 12.30 -6.45 -14.10
N PHE A 164 12.28 -7.50 -14.89
CA PHE A 164 11.19 -8.45 -14.97
C PHE A 164 11.68 -9.86 -14.60
N ALA A 165 10.83 -10.60 -13.90
CA ALA A 165 11.05 -12.01 -13.58
C ALA A 165 9.70 -12.76 -13.67
N ALA A 166 9.73 -13.99 -14.15
CA ALA A 166 8.56 -14.85 -14.24
C ALA A 166 8.71 -16.05 -13.33
N LEU A 167 7.71 -16.29 -12.47
CA LEU A 167 7.61 -17.49 -11.65
C LEU A 167 6.89 -18.59 -12.44
N ASN A 168 7.56 -19.74 -12.61
CA ASN A 168 6.98 -20.92 -13.23
C ASN A 168 7.22 -22.15 -12.34
N VAL A 169 6.16 -22.81 -11.88
CA VAL A 169 6.19 -24.03 -11.05
C VAL A 169 7.13 -23.89 -9.83
N GLY A 170 7.20 -22.69 -9.24
CA GLY A 170 8.02 -22.41 -8.05
C GLY A 170 9.49 -22.05 -8.34
N GLU A 171 9.86 -21.92 -9.59
CA GLU A 171 11.17 -21.44 -10.05
C GLU A 171 11.05 -20.04 -10.63
N LEU A 172 12.11 -19.21 -10.41
CA LEU A 172 12.20 -17.82 -10.85
C LEU A 172 13.16 -17.72 -12.04
#